data_fe518adf27f0a7c1de552549631cbe69
#
_entry.id   fe518adf27f0a7c1de552549631cbe69
#
_cell.length_a   1.000
_cell.length_b   1.000
_cell.length_c   1.000
_cell.angle_alpha   90.00
_cell.angle_beta   90.00
_cell.angle_gamma   90.00
#
_symmetry.space_group_name_H-M   'P 1'
#
loop_
_entity.id
_entity.type
_entity.pdbx_description
1 polymer ?
#
loop_
_entity_poly.entity_id
_entity_poly.type
_entity_poly.pdbx_seq_one_letter_code
_entity_poly.pdbx_strand_id
1 'polypeptide(L)'
;MPKTKKSKKPKATIEIGIIGGSGLYSMPGLSATREVRVKTPFGDPSDAFITGTLEGRRVAFLARHGRGHRFSPSDINYRANIFAMKLLGAERIISVSAVGSLRDDLPPLDFLIPDQFFDRTRLRIATFFGGGIVAHVGFDKPTCTHLSAHLADASEHAGVKTHRGGTYVCMEGPQFSTLAESHTYRQLRFDVIGMTNLTEAKLAREAEICYATIAMITDYDCWHPQHDAVTLNEILSNLTRNAENVQRALTEAVRDLPEDRTCNCGSALAHAIVTDRKMIPAAAKKRLAPIVGKYLL
;
A
#
# COMPACT_ATOMS: atom_id res chain seq x y z
N MET A 1 47.82 0.03 -24.36
CA MET A 1 47.19 0.39 -23.07
C MET A 1 45.69 0.03 -23.15
N PRO A 2 45.14 -0.88 -22.34
CA PRO A 2 43.75 -1.25 -22.39
C PRO A 2 42.90 -0.16 -21.75
N LYS A 3 41.86 0.29 -22.46
CA LYS A 3 40.87 1.25 -21.98
C LYS A 3 40.05 0.59 -20.85
N THR A 4 40.22 1.07 -19.62
CA THR A 4 39.41 0.70 -18.49
C THR A 4 37.92 1.04 -18.73
N LYS A 5 37.07 0.02 -18.85
CA LYS A 5 35.62 0.19 -18.87
C LYS A 5 35.20 0.82 -17.53
N LYS A 6 34.77 2.10 -17.58
CA LYS A 6 34.08 2.72 -16.42
C LYS A 6 32.87 1.88 -16.09
N SER A 7 32.89 1.20 -14.94
CA SER A 7 31.70 0.54 -14.39
C SER A 7 30.62 1.59 -14.17
N LYS A 8 29.47 1.46 -14.85
CA LYS A 8 28.29 2.25 -14.54
C LYS A 8 27.94 1.93 -13.09
N LYS A 9 28.03 2.92 -12.20
CA LYS A 9 27.47 2.80 -10.84
C LYS A 9 26.03 2.31 -10.99
N PRO A 10 25.58 1.29 -10.23
CA PRO A 10 24.19 0.84 -10.28
C PRO A 10 23.27 2.05 -10.05
N LYS A 11 22.23 2.19 -10.87
CA LYS A 11 21.19 3.19 -10.64
C LYS A 11 20.67 2.96 -9.23
N ALA A 12 20.76 3.97 -8.35
CA ALA A 12 20.30 3.85 -6.98
C ALA A 12 18.82 3.41 -6.98
N THR A 13 18.58 2.17 -6.58
CA THR A 13 17.24 1.56 -6.51
C THR A 13 16.44 2.18 -5.37
N ILE A 14 15.13 2.29 -5.53
CA ILE A 14 14.22 2.66 -4.45
C ILE A 14 14.14 1.46 -3.49
N GLU A 15 14.23 1.72 -2.19
CA GLU A 15 14.11 0.70 -1.15
C GLU A 15 12.67 0.58 -0.65
N ILE A 16 12.01 1.73 -0.48
CA ILE A 16 10.70 1.84 0.14
C ILE A 16 9.76 2.63 -0.77
N GLY A 17 8.62 2.03 -1.12
CA GLY A 17 7.49 2.71 -1.69
C GLY A 17 6.54 3.22 -0.59
N ILE A 18 6.02 4.41 -0.75
CA ILE A 18 5.01 4.98 0.15
C ILE A 18 3.81 5.38 -0.72
N ILE A 19 2.63 4.83 -0.41
CA ILE A 19 1.40 5.12 -1.13
C ILE A 19 0.41 5.77 -0.16
N GLY A 20 -0.09 6.97 -0.52
CA GLY A 20 -1.03 7.66 0.36
C GLY A 20 -1.69 8.85 -0.31
N GLY A 21 -2.26 9.74 0.48
CA GLY A 21 -2.84 10.99 0.02
C GLY A 21 -1.78 12.02 -0.39
N SER A 22 -2.22 13.10 -1.02
CA SER A 22 -1.34 14.19 -1.53
C SER A 22 -0.57 14.93 -0.44
N GLY A 23 -1.03 14.90 0.82
CA GLY A 23 -0.35 15.53 1.96
C GLY A 23 1.02 14.92 2.32
N LEU A 24 1.37 13.76 1.76
CA LEU A 24 2.66 13.10 2.01
C LEU A 24 3.80 13.58 1.10
N TYR A 25 3.53 14.39 0.08
CA TYR A 25 4.56 14.83 -0.86
C TYR A 25 5.53 15.88 -0.31
N SER A 26 5.11 16.60 0.70
CA SER A 26 5.91 17.63 1.40
C SER A 26 6.39 17.15 2.76
N MET A 27 6.89 15.91 2.83
CA MET A 27 7.42 15.37 4.08
C MET A 27 8.64 16.16 4.57
N PRO A 28 8.67 16.56 5.84
CA PRO A 28 9.87 17.09 6.46
C PRO A 28 11.04 16.10 6.32
N GLY A 29 12.24 16.59 6.07
CA GLY A 29 13.44 15.75 5.91
C GLY A 29 13.60 15.06 4.55
N LEU A 30 12.61 15.11 3.67
CA LEU A 30 12.73 14.56 2.32
C LEU A 30 13.67 15.45 1.48
N SER A 31 14.76 14.87 1.00
CA SER A 31 15.80 15.57 0.23
C SER A 31 16.03 14.93 -1.14
N ALA A 32 16.79 15.62 -2.02
CA ALA A 32 17.15 15.16 -3.38
C ALA A 32 15.93 14.69 -4.20
N THR A 33 14.81 15.39 -4.08
CA THR A 33 13.54 15.02 -4.70
C THR A 33 13.58 15.11 -6.21
N ARG A 34 12.92 14.14 -6.88
CA ARG A 34 12.74 14.12 -8.34
C ARG A 34 11.36 13.54 -8.66
N GLU A 35 10.72 14.12 -9.67
CA GLU A 35 9.52 13.54 -10.27
C GLU A 35 9.93 12.48 -11.31
N VAL A 36 9.37 11.28 -11.18
CA VAL A 36 9.66 10.14 -12.05
C VAL A 36 8.36 9.57 -12.61
N ARG A 37 8.21 9.60 -13.94
CA ARG A 37 7.09 8.96 -14.64
C ARG A 37 7.50 7.56 -15.04
N VAL A 38 6.71 6.56 -14.67
CA VAL A 38 6.96 5.15 -14.96
C VAL A 38 5.85 4.64 -15.86
N LYS A 39 6.20 4.12 -17.03
CA LYS A 39 5.24 3.42 -17.90
C LYS A 39 5.22 1.95 -17.56
N THR A 40 4.02 1.37 -17.54
CA THR A 40 3.83 -0.05 -17.25
C THR A 40 3.02 -0.76 -18.33
N PRO A 41 3.12 -2.07 -18.47
CA PRO A 41 2.28 -2.83 -19.38
C PRO A 41 0.79 -2.87 -18.97
N PHE A 42 0.45 -2.28 -17.83
CA PHE A 42 -0.91 -2.16 -17.30
C PHE A 42 -1.47 -0.74 -17.44
N GLY A 43 -0.81 0.13 -18.19
CA GLY A 43 -1.14 1.55 -18.31
C GLY A 43 -0.31 2.43 -17.38
N ASP A 44 -0.76 3.66 -17.22
CA ASP A 44 -0.06 4.65 -16.38
C ASP A 44 -0.49 4.54 -14.91
N PRO A 45 0.44 4.74 -13.96
CA PRO A 45 0.12 4.93 -12.55
C PRO A 45 -0.77 6.17 -12.31
N SER A 46 -1.34 6.23 -11.11
CA SER A 46 -2.22 7.35 -10.69
C SER A 46 -1.57 8.72 -10.82
N ASP A 47 -0.24 8.77 -10.63
CA ASP A 47 0.55 10.00 -10.81
C ASP A 47 2.03 9.65 -11.07
N ALA A 48 2.84 10.68 -11.33
CA ALA A 48 4.28 10.56 -11.26
C ALA A 48 4.74 10.31 -9.80
N PHE A 49 5.76 9.49 -9.65
CA PHE A 49 6.38 9.21 -8.36
C PHE A 49 7.27 10.37 -7.94
N ILE A 50 7.18 10.82 -6.69
CA ILE A 50 8.19 11.69 -6.09
C ILE A 50 9.23 10.78 -5.43
N THR A 51 10.40 10.69 -6.02
CA THR A 51 11.53 9.96 -5.44
C THR A 51 12.44 10.89 -4.68
N GLY A 52 13.06 10.41 -3.61
CA GLY A 52 13.97 11.20 -2.79
C GLY A 52 14.75 10.36 -1.81
N THR A 53 15.38 11.03 -0.85
CA THR A 53 16.05 10.43 0.30
C THR A 53 15.39 10.93 1.57
N LEU A 54 14.94 10.01 2.40
CA LEU A 54 14.38 10.25 3.73
C LEU A 54 15.18 9.41 4.73
N GLU A 55 15.71 10.03 5.78
CA GLU A 55 16.53 9.36 6.79
C GLU A 55 17.66 8.46 6.18
N GLY A 56 18.32 8.97 5.12
CA GLY A 56 19.38 8.26 4.43
C GLY A 56 18.92 7.18 3.44
N ARG A 57 17.62 6.85 3.40
CA ARG A 57 17.05 5.79 2.56
C ARG A 57 16.39 6.33 1.31
N ARG A 58 16.48 5.56 0.23
CA ARG A 58 15.83 5.91 -1.05
C ARG A 58 14.36 5.52 -1.01
N VAL A 59 13.49 6.54 -1.12
CA VAL A 59 12.03 6.39 -1.07
C VAL A 59 11.37 6.85 -2.36
N ALA A 60 10.17 6.30 -2.64
CA ALA A 60 9.29 6.76 -3.71
C ALA A 60 7.88 6.94 -3.17
N PHE A 61 7.34 8.14 -3.28
CA PHE A 61 5.96 8.46 -2.91
C PHE A 61 5.04 8.43 -4.13
N LEU A 62 3.82 7.90 -3.94
CA LEU A 62 2.76 7.91 -4.94
C LEU A 62 1.44 8.42 -4.34
N ALA A 63 0.82 9.44 -4.98
CA ALA A 63 -0.57 9.82 -4.69
C ALA A 63 -1.51 8.75 -5.22
N ARG A 64 -2.12 8.00 -4.33
CA ARG A 64 -3.06 6.92 -4.69
C ARG A 64 -4.17 7.39 -5.63
N HIS A 65 -4.78 8.51 -5.33
CA HIS A 65 -5.88 9.10 -6.10
C HIS A 65 -5.42 10.12 -7.16
N GLY A 66 -4.10 10.23 -7.40
CA GLY A 66 -3.50 11.30 -8.20
C GLY A 66 -3.54 12.65 -7.49
N ARG A 67 -2.69 13.59 -7.92
CA ARG A 67 -2.73 14.98 -7.41
C ARG A 67 -4.09 15.60 -7.71
N GLY A 68 -4.68 16.25 -6.70
CA GLY A 68 -6.03 16.81 -6.78
C GLY A 68 -7.15 15.78 -6.59
N HIS A 69 -6.84 14.56 -6.14
CA HIS A 69 -7.82 13.50 -5.82
C HIS A 69 -8.79 13.21 -6.98
N ARG A 70 -8.24 13.05 -8.18
CA ARG A 70 -9.01 12.95 -9.45
C ARG A 70 -9.52 11.56 -9.80
N PHE A 71 -9.03 10.52 -9.12
CA PHE A 71 -9.48 9.14 -9.32
C PHE A 71 -10.32 8.68 -8.14
N SER A 72 -11.51 8.16 -8.42
CA SER A 72 -12.29 7.44 -7.42
C SER A 72 -11.57 6.15 -7.00
N PRO A 73 -11.93 5.52 -5.87
CA PRO A 73 -11.30 4.27 -5.45
C PRO A 73 -11.28 3.16 -6.50
N SER A 74 -12.30 3.08 -7.35
CA SER A 74 -12.39 2.06 -8.40
C SER A 74 -11.75 2.46 -9.73
N ASP A 75 -11.48 3.77 -9.96
CA ASP A 75 -10.76 4.27 -11.13
C ASP A 75 -9.22 4.17 -10.98
N ILE A 76 -8.73 3.92 -9.77
CA ILE A 76 -7.30 3.78 -9.51
C ILE A 76 -6.74 2.60 -10.31
N ASN A 77 -5.69 2.85 -11.07
CA ASN A 77 -4.96 1.78 -11.74
C ASN A 77 -3.96 1.10 -10.78
N TYR A 78 -4.50 0.29 -9.85
CA TYR A 78 -3.71 -0.40 -8.83
C TYR A 78 -2.59 -1.26 -9.43
N ARG A 79 -2.85 -1.93 -10.57
CA ARG A 79 -1.81 -2.73 -11.25
C ARG A 79 -0.65 -1.87 -11.70
N ALA A 80 -0.92 -0.74 -12.33
CA ALA A 80 0.14 0.16 -12.76
C ALA A 80 0.91 0.72 -11.55
N ASN A 81 0.22 1.09 -10.47
CA ASN A 81 0.83 1.63 -9.26
C ASN A 81 1.84 0.64 -8.63
N ILE A 82 1.41 -0.58 -8.37
CA ILE A 82 2.25 -1.60 -7.71
C ILE A 82 3.34 -2.12 -8.65
N PHE A 83 3.02 -2.29 -9.94
CA PHE A 83 4.03 -2.71 -10.92
C PHE A 83 5.13 -1.67 -11.11
N ALA A 84 4.77 -0.39 -11.12
CA ALA A 84 5.75 0.70 -11.19
C ALA A 84 6.65 0.75 -9.94
N MET A 85 6.11 0.50 -8.74
CA MET A 85 6.92 0.33 -7.51
C MET A 85 7.93 -0.81 -7.68
N LYS A 86 7.51 -1.95 -8.27
CA LYS A 86 8.41 -3.06 -8.58
C LYS A 86 9.51 -2.66 -9.56
N LEU A 87 9.18 -1.92 -10.62
CA LEU A 87 10.15 -1.43 -11.61
C LEU A 87 11.15 -0.44 -11.03
N LEU A 88 10.73 0.37 -10.05
CA LEU A 88 11.62 1.29 -9.32
C LEU A 88 12.56 0.55 -8.35
N GLY A 89 12.28 -0.72 -8.04
CA GLY A 89 13.07 -1.56 -7.15
C GLY A 89 12.56 -1.64 -5.73
N ALA A 90 11.38 -1.09 -5.42
CA ALA A 90 10.82 -1.13 -4.08
C ALA A 90 10.63 -2.57 -3.59
N GLU A 91 11.19 -2.86 -2.43
CA GLU A 91 11.04 -4.15 -1.75
C GLU A 91 9.97 -4.12 -0.66
N ARG A 92 9.62 -2.94 -0.18
CA ARG A 92 8.62 -2.69 0.85
C ARG A 92 7.70 -1.56 0.41
N ILE A 93 6.41 -1.71 0.66
CA ILE A 93 5.39 -0.66 0.46
C ILE A 93 4.73 -0.39 1.80
N ILE A 94 4.83 0.86 2.24
CA ILE A 94 4.07 1.41 3.36
C ILE A 94 2.86 2.13 2.76
N SER A 95 1.68 1.63 3.05
CA SER A 95 0.43 2.27 2.63
C SER A 95 -0.12 3.11 3.77
N VAL A 96 -0.58 4.30 3.46
CA VAL A 96 -1.25 5.19 4.40
C VAL A 96 -2.67 5.42 3.90
N SER A 97 -3.65 5.19 4.76
CA SER A 97 -5.07 5.29 4.41
C SER A 97 -5.87 5.92 5.54
N ALA A 98 -6.75 6.85 5.20
CA ALA A 98 -7.83 7.28 6.09
C ALA A 98 -8.89 6.18 6.16
N VAL A 99 -9.44 5.94 7.34
CA VAL A 99 -10.43 4.90 7.61
C VAL A 99 -11.46 5.36 8.61
N GLY A 100 -12.69 4.83 8.48
CA GLY A 100 -13.70 4.90 9.53
C GLY A 100 -13.51 3.78 10.55
N SER A 101 -13.76 4.07 11.81
CA SER A 101 -13.77 3.08 12.90
C SER A 101 -15.10 2.36 12.99
N LEU A 102 -15.06 1.06 13.23
CA LEU A 102 -16.23 0.21 13.51
C LEU A 102 -16.31 -0.20 15.00
N ARG A 103 -15.43 0.38 15.84
CA ARG A 103 -15.31 0.05 17.27
C ARG A 103 -15.29 1.33 18.13
N ASP A 104 -15.89 1.25 19.32
CA ASP A 104 -15.90 2.36 20.28
C ASP A 104 -14.50 2.67 20.85
N ASP A 105 -13.65 1.67 21.01
CA ASP A 105 -12.30 1.79 21.58
C ASP A 105 -11.19 2.16 20.55
N LEU A 106 -11.59 2.43 19.30
CA LEU A 106 -10.73 2.93 18.22
C LEU A 106 -11.14 4.34 17.81
N PRO A 107 -10.84 5.38 18.61
CA PRO A 107 -11.29 6.74 18.33
C PRO A 107 -10.54 7.40 17.17
N PRO A 108 -11.12 8.44 16.56
CA PRO A 108 -10.40 9.30 15.61
C PRO A 108 -9.07 9.79 16.17
N LEU A 109 -8.06 9.90 15.29
CA LEU A 109 -6.65 10.25 15.56
C LEU A 109 -5.79 9.12 16.11
N ASP A 110 -6.34 7.99 16.53
CA ASP A 110 -5.57 6.77 16.75
C ASP A 110 -5.20 6.13 15.40
N PHE A 111 -4.17 5.29 15.41
CA PHE A 111 -3.80 4.47 14.25
C PHE A 111 -4.14 3.00 14.51
N LEU A 112 -4.53 2.30 13.46
CA LEU A 112 -4.59 0.84 13.43
C LEU A 112 -3.58 0.32 12.40
N ILE A 113 -2.83 -0.72 12.76
CA ILE A 113 -2.00 -1.49 11.82
C ILE A 113 -2.71 -2.82 11.55
N PRO A 114 -3.56 -2.91 10.52
CA PRO A 114 -4.38 -4.09 10.27
C PRO A 114 -3.51 -5.26 9.82
N ASP A 115 -3.88 -6.47 10.22
CA ASP A 115 -3.25 -7.72 9.79
C ASP A 115 -4.19 -8.58 8.93
N GLN A 116 -5.47 -8.21 8.85
CA GLN A 116 -6.48 -8.88 8.04
C GLN A 116 -7.30 -7.91 7.18
N PHE A 117 -7.82 -8.43 6.07
CA PHE A 117 -8.74 -7.72 5.19
C PHE A 117 -9.97 -8.55 4.88
N PHE A 118 -11.10 -7.87 4.76
CA PHE A 118 -12.32 -8.43 4.21
C PHE A 118 -12.71 -7.69 2.92
N ASP A 119 -12.91 -8.45 1.83
CA ASP A 119 -13.13 -7.89 0.49
C ASP A 119 -14.63 -7.67 0.20
N ARG A 120 -15.00 -6.40 0.06
CA ARG A 120 -16.33 -5.99 -0.43
C ARG A 120 -16.25 -5.27 -1.77
N THR A 121 -15.07 -5.33 -2.43
CA THR A 121 -14.89 -4.77 -3.78
C THR A 121 -15.40 -5.73 -4.86
N ARG A 122 -15.87 -5.20 -6.00
CA ARG A 122 -16.47 -6.01 -7.06
C ARG A 122 -15.90 -5.72 -8.46
N LEU A 123 -15.48 -4.48 -8.71
CA LEU A 123 -15.16 -4.01 -10.07
C LEU A 123 -13.65 -3.92 -10.33
N ARG A 124 -12.80 -4.33 -9.39
CA ARG A 124 -11.36 -4.11 -9.44
C ARG A 124 -10.60 -5.29 -9.98
N ILE A 125 -9.63 -5.02 -10.84
CA ILE A 125 -8.68 -6.04 -11.29
C ILE A 125 -7.56 -6.12 -10.25
N ALA A 126 -7.57 -7.18 -9.45
CA ALA A 126 -6.68 -7.38 -8.32
C ALA A 126 -5.61 -8.46 -8.55
N THR A 127 -5.20 -8.69 -9.80
CA THR A 127 -4.15 -9.64 -10.18
C THR A 127 -3.36 -9.16 -11.39
N PHE A 128 -2.06 -9.48 -11.42
CA PHE A 128 -1.20 -9.32 -12.59
C PHE A 128 -1.32 -10.49 -13.55
N PHE A 129 -1.74 -11.63 -13.05
CA PHE A 129 -1.85 -12.86 -13.81
C PHE A 129 -3.05 -12.85 -14.75
N GLY A 130 -3.00 -13.70 -15.76
CA GLY A 130 -3.94 -13.76 -16.86
C GLY A 130 -3.25 -13.71 -18.21
N GLY A 131 -4.00 -13.90 -19.30
CA GLY A 131 -3.44 -13.95 -20.66
C GLY A 131 -2.45 -15.11 -20.86
N GLY A 132 -2.78 -16.29 -20.29
CA GLY A 132 -2.02 -17.53 -20.46
C GLY A 132 -1.01 -17.85 -19.35
N ILE A 133 -1.07 -17.15 -18.23
CA ILE A 133 -0.33 -17.50 -17.00
C ILE A 133 -1.23 -17.35 -15.78
N VAL A 134 -1.23 -18.34 -14.92
CA VAL A 134 -2.03 -18.38 -13.68
C VAL A 134 -1.12 -18.67 -12.49
N ALA A 135 -1.33 -17.94 -11.41
CA ALA A 135 -0.68 -18.22 -10.13
C ALA A 135 -1.69 -18.12 -8.98
N HIS A 136 -1.55 -18.97 -7.99
CA HIS A 136 -2.34 -18.96 -6.75
C HIS A 136 -1.41 -18.68 -5.57
N VAL A 137 -1.27 -17.42 -5.20
CA VAL A 137 -0.45 -17.02 -4.05
C VAL A 137 -1.20 -17.24 -2.74
N GLY A 138 -0.49 -17.69 -1.69
CA GLY A 138 -1.04 -17.72 -0.33
C GLY A 138 -1.36 -16.31 0.17
N PHE A 139 -2.56 -16.12 0.73
CA PHE A 139 -3.06 -14.81 1.15
C PHE A 139 -3.75 -14.83 2.53
N ASP A 140 -3.50 -15.86 3.32
CA ASP A 140 -3.95 -16.00 4.72
C ASP A 140 -3.40 -14.89 5.62
N LYS A 141 -2.20 -14.39 5.32
CA LYS A 141 -1.55 -13.24 5.94
C LYS A 141 -1.36 -12.16 4.88
N PRO A 142 -2.36 -11.31 4.63
CA PRO A 142 -2.36 -10.34 3.53
C PRO A 142 -1.30 -9.24 3.69
N THR A 143 -0.88 -8.95 4.92
CA THR A 143 0.19 -7.99 5.24
C THR A 143 1.49 -8.71 5.59
N CYS A 144 2.61 -7.99 5.50
CA CYS A 144 3.89 -8.46 6.00
C CYS A 144 3.97 -8.28 7.51
N THR A 145 3.95 -9.37 8.28
CA THR A 145 3.94 -9.32 9.75
C THR A 145 5.11 -8.53 10.33
N HIS A 146 6.31 -8.67 9.74
CA HIS A 146 7.50 -7.93 10.19
C HIS A 146 7.38 -6.42 9.91
N LEU A 147 6.89 -6.04 8.73
CA LEU A 147 6.67 -4.64 8.41
C LEU A 147 5.53 -4.05 9.24
N SER A 148 4.44 -4.80 9.47
CA SER A 148 3.33 -4.36 10.33
C SER A 148 3.79 -4.11 11.77
N ALA A 149 4.56 -5.02 12.36
CA ALA A 149 5.11 -4.83 13.70
C ALA A 149 6.00 -3.58 13.77
N HIS A 150 6.90 -3.43 12.79
CA HIS A 150 7.78 -2.27 12.69
C HIS A 150 7.02 -0.93 12.56
N LEU A 151 5.94 -0.90 11.75
CA LEU A 151 5.11 0.31 11.61
C LEU A 151 4.35 0.64 12.90
N ALA A 152 3.92 -0.37 13.65
CA ALA A 152 3.30 -0.15 14.95
C ALA A 152 4.29 0.47 15.94
N ASP A 153 5.49 -0.10 16.07
CA ASP A 153 6.56 0.43 16.93
C ASP A 153 6.91 1.87 16.55
N ALA A 154 7.10 2.15 15.27
CA ALA A 154 7.42 3.49 14.77
C ALA A 154 6.32 4.50 15.03
N SER A 155 5.05 4.11 14.90
CA SER A 155 3.90 4.98 15.18
C SER A 155 3.81 5.31 16.68
N GLU A 156 4.04 4.34 17.56
CA GLU A 156 4.09 4.53 19.00
C GLU A 156 5.27 5.44 19.40
N HIS A 157 6.45 5.26 18.83
CA HIS A 157 7.62 6.13 19.04
C HIS A 157 7.37 7.56 18.57
N ALA A 158 6.57 7.74 17.51
CA ALA A 158 6.13 9.05 17.04
C ALA A 158 5.07 9.72 17.95
N GLY A 159 4.68 9.06 19.05
CA GLY A 159 3.70 9.56 20.02
C GLY A 159 2.25 9.39 19.60
N VAL A 160 1.96 8.47 18.66
CA VAL A 160 0.59 8.19 18.22
C VAL A 160 0.10 6.92 18.89
N LYS A 161 -1.09 6.99 19.51
CA LYS A 161 -1.73 5.79 20.06
C LYS A 161 -2.06 4.84 18.92
N THR A 162 -1.49 3.64 18.97
CA THR A 162 -1.50 2.68 17.87
C THR A 162 -2.05 1.34 18.32
N HIS A 163 -2.98 0.81 17.55
CA HIS A 163 -3.59 -0.50 17.76
C HIS A 163 -3.01 -1.51 16.77
N ARG A 164 -2.70 -2.72 17.26
CA ARG A 164 -2.03 -3.77 16.49
C ARG A 164 -2.99 -4.87 16.09
N GLY A 165 -2.98 -5.24 14.83
CA GLY A 165 -3.88 -6.25 14.27
C GLY A 165 -5.28 -5.70 14.02
N GLY A 166 -6.16 -6.57 13.57
CA GLY A 166 -7.55 -6.24 13.26
C GLY A 166 -7.91 -6.33 11.79
N THR A 167 -9.19 -6.39 11.52
CA THR A 167 -9.75 -6.59 10.18
C THR A 167 -10.19 -5.26 9.57
N TYR A 168 -9.58 -4.95 8.44
CA TYR A 168 -9.97 -3.84 7.58
C TYR A 168 -10.97 -4.34 6.54
N VAL A 169 -12.24 -3.91 6.59
CA VAL A 169 -13.17 -4.14 5.49
C VAL A 169 -12.92 -3.14 4.37
N CYS A 170 -12.64 -3.66 3.17
CA CYS A 170 -12.38 -2.85 1.98
C CYS A 170 -13.66 -2.78 1.14
N MET A 171 -14.37 -1.66 1.20
CA MET A 171 -15.58 -1.43 0.41
C MET A 171 -15.25 -0.84 -0.98
N GLU A 172 -16.21 -0.90 -1.90
CA GLU A 172 -16.02 -0.38 -3.26
C GLU A 172 -15.88 1.14 -3.29
N GLY A 173 -16.75 1.85 -2.58
CA GLY A 173 -16.89 3.31 -2.73
C GLY A 173 -17.48 3.71 -4.10
N PRO A 174 -17.51 5.00 -4.49
CA PRO A 174 -17.04 6.15 -3.68
C PRO A 174 -18.01 6.57 -2.57
N GLN A 175 -19.26 6.05 -2.54
CA GLN A 175 -20.20 6.31 -1.45
C GLN A 175 -19.69 5.67 -0.16
N PHE A 176 -19.98 6.30 0.98
CA PHE A 176 -19.79 5.71 2.29
C PHE A 176 -20.83 4.62 2.58
N SER A 177 -20.66 3.92 3.68
CA SER A 177 -21.58 2.87 4.13
C SER A 177 -23.00 3.40 4.36
N THR A 178 -23.98 2.57 4.04
CA THR A 178 -25.30 2.74 4.66
C THR A 178 -25.24 2.32 6.14
N LEU A 179 -26.16 2.82 6.96
CA LEU A 179 -26.25 2.43 8.37
C LEU A 179 -26.40 0.91 8.55
N ALA A 180 -27.16 0.27 7.68
CA ALA A 180 -27.35 -1.19 7.68
C ALA A 180 -26.05 -1.96 7.39
N GLU A 181 -25.23 -1.47 6.44
CA GLU A 181 -23.92 -2.03 6.15
C GLU A 181 -22.97 -1.86 7.34
N SER A 182 -22.91 -0.65 7.91
CA SER A 182 -22.07 -0.35 9.07
C SER A 182 -22.40 -1.24 10.26
N HIS A 183 -23.69 -1.39 10.61
CA HIS A 183 -24.13 -2.32 11.65
C HIS A 183 -23.77 -3.78 11.34
N THR A 184 -23.89 -4.20 10.09
CA THR A 184 -23.48 -5.55 9.65
C THR A 184 -22.00 -5.77 9.86
N TYR A 185 -21.15 -4.82 9.46
CA TYR A 185 -19.71 -4.93 9.65
C TYR A 185 -19.31 -5.01 11.13
N ARG A 186 -19.98 -4.24 11.99
CA ARG A 186 -19.81 -4.32 13.46
C ARG A 186 -20.22 -5.68 14.01
N GLN A 187 -21.35 -6.24 13.58
CA GLN A 187 -21.79 -7.59 13.97
C GLN A 187 -20.77 -8.67 13.55
N LEU A 188 -20.13 -8.51 12.39
CA LEU A 188 -19.05 -9.37 11.92
C LEU A 188 -17.70 -9.10 12.62
N ARG A 189 -17.65 -8.14 13.55
CA ARG A 189 -16.46 -7.75 14.33
C ARG A 189 -15.31 -7.27 13.48
N PHE A 190 -15.60 -6.52 12.42
CA PHE A 190 -14.56 -5.79 11.71
C PHE A 190 -14.18 -4.54 12.50
N ASP A 191 -12.91 -4.11 12.35
CA ASP A 191 -12.32 -3.07 13.17
C ASP A 191 -12.37 -1.71 12.51
N VAL A 192 -12.01 -1.64 11.23
CA VAL A 192 -12.02 -0.39 10.44
C VAL A 192 -12.55 -0.62 9.04
N ILE A 193 -13.00 0.47 8.41
CA ILE A 193 -13.50 0.46 7.04
C ILE A 193 -12.76 1.49 6.18
N GLY A 194 -12.43 1.09 4.96
CA GLY A 194 -11.85 1.97 3.95
C GLY A 194 -12.06 1.41 2.55
N MET A 195 -11.39 1.99 1.55
CA MET A 195 -11.76 1.72 0.15
C MET A 195 -10.64 1.15 -0.73
N THR A 196 -9.37 1.06 -0.28
CA THR A 196 -8.27 0.91 -1.25
C THR A 196 -7.26 -0.19 -0.96
N ASN A 197 -6.99 -0.49 0.30
CA ASN A 197 -5.80 -1.22 0.72
C ASN A 197 -5.74 -2.69 0.30
N LEU A 198 -6.88 -3.38 0.26
CA LEU A 198 -6.90 -4.80 -0.09
C LEU A 198 -6.42 -5.06 -1.52
N THR A 199 -6.84 -4.21 -2.48
CA THR A 199 -6.39 -4.34 -3.88
C THR A 199 -4.88 -4.14 -3.99
N GLU A 200 -4.32 -3.17 -3.25
CA GLU A 200 -2.88 -2.96 -3.15
C GLU A 200 -2.17 -4.18 -2.54
N ALA A 201 -2.69 -4.71 -1.44
CA ALA A 201 -2.11 -5.86 -0.73
C ALA A 201 -2.05 -7.12 -1.62
N LYS A 202 -3.13 -7.43 -2.36
CA LYS A 202 -3.17 -8.56 -3.31
C LYS A 202 -2.07 -8.42 -4.37
N LEU A 203 -1.96 -7.26 -4.98
CA LEU A 203 -0.97 -6.99 -6.02
C LEU A 203 0.46 -6.93 -5.47
N ALA A 204 0.67 -6.36 -4.29
CA ALA A 204 1.98 -6.35 -3.63
C ALA A 204 2.45 -7.78 -3.30
N ARG A 205 1.54 -8.68 -2.88
CA ARG A 205 1.83 -10.09 -2.64
C ARG A 205 2.29 -10.78 -3.93
N GLU A 206 1.58 -10.59 -5.04
CA GLU A 206 1.96 -11.12 -6.34
C GLU A 206 3.27 -10.52 -6.87
N ALA A 207 3.56 -9.26 -6.55
CA ALA A 207 4.81 -8.60 -6.90
C ALA A 207 5.98 -8.95 -5.97
N GLU A 208 5.75 -9.78 -4.94
CA GLU A 208 6.74 -10.15 -3.92
C GLU A 208 7.35 -8.95 -3.19
N ILE A 209 6.50 -7.96 -2.90
CA ILE A 209 6.82 -6.77 -2.13
C ILE A 209 6.18 -6.89 -0.75
N CYS A 210 6.92 -6.61 0.32
CA CYS A 210 6.33 -6.48 1.65
C CYS A 210 5.33 -5.34 1.63
N TYR A 211 4.13 -5.56 2.16
CA TYR A 211 3.08 -4.56 2.24
C TYR A 211 2.53 -4.49 3.66
N ALA A 212 2.41 -3.29 4.18
CA ALA A 212 1.70 -3.02 5.42
C ALA A 212 1.04 -1.64 5.37
N THR A 213 0.03 -1.43 6.19
CA THR A 213 -0.79 -0.22 6.21
C THR A 213 -0.75 0.45 7.56
N ILE A 214 -0.61 1.78 7.56
CA ILE A 214 -1.01 2.65 8.66
C ILE A 214 -2.41 3.14 8.34
N ALA A 215 -3.43 2.60 9.02
CA ALA A 215 -4.80 3.03 8.90
C ALA A 215 -5.04 4.16 9.93
N MET A 216 -5.17 5.38 9.44
CA MET A 216 -5.42 6.57 10.25
C MET A 216 -6.93 6.72 10.47
N ILE A 217 -7.39 6.63 11.70
CA ILE A 217 -8.81 6.74 12.01
C ILE A 217 -9.21 8.21 11.91
N THR A 218 -10.21 8.50 11.08
CA THR A 218 -10.74 9.86 10.86
C THR A 218 -12.10 10.08 11.48
N ASP A 219 -12.89 9.02 11.63
CA ASP A 219 -14.29 9.05 12.04
C ASP A 219 -14.75 7.68 12.55
N TYR A 220 -16.00 7.59 13.02
CA TYR A 220 -16.65 6.35 13.47
C TYR A 220 -17.59 5.73 12.41
N ASP A 221 -17.30 5.93 11.11
CA ASP A 221 -18.25 5.56 10.06
C ASP A 221 -19.63 6.20 10.33
N CYS A 222 -20.75 5.56 10.00
CA CYS A 222 -22.09 6.15 10.22
C CYS A 222 -22.88 5.51 11.37
N TRP A 223 -22.28 4.65 12.17
CA TRP A 223 -22.99 3.85 13.20
C TRP A 223 -23.06 4.52 14.57
N HIS A 224 -22.16 5.48 14.87
CA HIS A 224 -22.01 5.97 16.25
C HIS A 224 -23.11 6.98 16.62
N PRO A 225 -23.89 6.73 17.69
CA PRO A 225 -25.09 7.50 17.97
C PRO A 225 -24.86 8.95 18.44
N GLN A 226 -23.65 9.27 18.88
CA GLN A 226 -23.28 10.61 19.37
C GLN A 226 -22.49 11.43 18.32
N HIS A 227 -22.17 10.81 17.20
CA HIS A 227 -21.53 11.48 16.07
C HIS A 227 -22.52 11.45 14.92
N ASP A 228 -22.95 12.64 14.47
CA ASP A 228 -23.78 12.77 13.27
C ASP A 228 -23.14 12.05 12.09
N ALA A 229 -23.95 11.67 11.10
CA ALA A 229 -23.44 11.06 9.87
C ALA A 229 -22.21 11.80 9.40
N VAL A 230 -21.12 11.04 9.17
CA VAL A 230 -19.77 11.52 8.82
C VAL A 230 -19.81 12.73 7.90
N THR A 231 -19.47 13.91 8.42
CA THR A 231 -19.40 15.11 7.60
C THR A 231 -18.01 15.20 6.93
N LEU A 232 -17.99 15.64 5.69
CA LEU A 232 -16.71 15.86 4.99
C LEU A 232 -15.78 16.81 5.75
N ASN A 233 -16.33 17.81 6.44
CA ASN A 233 -15.56 18.77 7.23
C ASN A 233 -14.85 18.13 8.44
N GLU A 234 -15.49 17.21 9.13
CA GLU A 234 -14.91 16.49 10.27
C GLU A 234 -13.78 15.56 9.80
N ILE A 235 -14.02 14.80 8.72
CA ILE A 235 -12.99 13.98 8.07
C ILE A 235 -11.78 14.84 7.68
N LEU A 236 -11.99 15.98 7.05
CA LEU A 236 -10.90 16.86 6.61
C LEU A 236 -10.10 17.47 7.77
N SER A 237 -10.77 17.83 8.87
CA SER A 237 -10.09 18.32 10.08
C SER A 237 -9.20 17.25 10.70
N ASN A 238 -9.75 16.04 10.91
CA ASN A 238 -8.98 14.92 11.45
C ASN A 238 -7.89 14.44 10.49
N LEU A 239 -8.13 14.50 9.17
CA LEU A 239 -7.15 14.16 8.16
C LEU A 239 -5.92 15.08 8.21
N THR A 240 -6.11 16.38 8.46
CA THR A 240 -5.00 17.35 8.60
C THR A 240 -4.13 17.00 9.81
N ARG A 241 -4.74 16.73 10.96
CA ARG A 241 -4.02 16.31 12.19
C ARG A 241 -3.33 14.96 12.00
N ASN A 242 -4.00 14.02 11.37
CA ASN A 242 -3.44 12.71 11.04
C ASN A 242 -2.28 12.79 10.05
N ALA A 243 -2.28 13.79 9.13
CA ALA A 243 -1.16 13.99 8.19
C ALA A 243 0.15 14.32 8.92
N GLU A 244 0.11 15.17 9.94
CA GLU A 244 1.28 15.49 10.77
C GLU A 244 1.75 14.25 11.58
N ASN A 245 0.79 13.52 12.15
CA ASN A 245 1.07 12.31 12.93
C ASN A 245 1.75 11.26 12.05
N VAL A 246 1.21 11.00 10.86
CA VAL A 246 1.75 9.97 9.97
C VAL A 246 3.09 10.38 9.35
N GLN A 247 3.33 11.67 9.12
CA GLN A 247 4.65 12.14 8.68
C GLN A 247 5.74 11.82 9.71
N ARG A 248 5.46 12.03 11.02
CA ARG A 248 6.38 11.62 12.09
C ARG A 248 6.56 10.10 12.13
N ALA A 249 5.47 9.35 12.10
CA ALA A 249 5.52 7.88 12.10
C ALA A 249 6.30 7.31 10.90
N LEU A 250 6.12 7.87 9.71
CA LEU A 250 6.88 7.48 8.52
C LEU A 250 8.37 7.80 8.64
N THR A 251 8.73 8.93 9.24
CA THR A 251 10.14 9.30 9.48
C THR A 251 10.80 8.28 10.40
N GLU A 252 10.17 7.95 11.53
CA GLU A 252 10.64 6.89 12.45
C GLU A 252 10.72 5.54 11.73
N ALA A 253 9.66 5.15 11.00
CA ALA A 253 9.61 3.89 10.29
C ALA A 253 10.71 3.75 9.23
N VAL A 254 11.03 4.82 8.51
CA VAL A 254 12.09 4.81 7.48
C VAL A 254 13.46 4.77 8.11
N ARG A 255 13.68 5.51 9.22
CA ARG A 255 14.96 5.56 9.94
C ARG A 255 15.38 4.19 10.44
N ASP A 256 14.47 3.51 11.14
CA ASP A 256 14.78 2.30 11.89
C ASP A 256 14.43 1.01 11.15
N LEU A 257 14.04 1.11 9.86
CA LEU A 257 13.68 -0.07 9.06
C LEU A 257 14.89 -0.98 8.88
N PRO A 258 14.81 -2.26 9.27
CA PRO A 258 15.92 -3.22 9.05
C PRO A 258 16.33 -3.30 7.58
N GLU A 259 17.64 -3.39 7.32
CA GLU A 259 18.16 -3.51 5.94
C GLU A 259 17.66 -4.79 5.29
N ASP A 260 17.83 -5.92 5.98
CA ASP A 260 17.43 -7.23 5.45
C ASP A 260 15.95 -7.52 5.64
N ARG A 261 15.37 -8.22 4.67
CA ARG A 261 14.04 -8.80 4.77
C ARG A 261 14.14 -10.23 5.31
N THR A 262 13.68 -10.44 6.54
CA THR A 262 13.64 -11.75 7.18
C THR A 262 12.32 -12.50 6.98
N CYS A 263 11.37 -11.91 6.24
CA CYS A 263 10.07 -12.49 5.90
C CYS A 263 10.08 -13.24 4.55
N ASN A 264 9.08 -14.07 4.32
CA ASN A 264 8.92 -14.83 3.08
C ASN A 264 8.22 -14.07 1.93
N CYS A 265 7.95 -12.76 2.09
CA CYS A 265 7.25 -11.99 1.05
C CYS A 265 7.99 -12.00 -0.29
N GLY A 266 9.32 -12.00 -0.28
CA GLY A 266 10.17 -11.98 -1.49
C GLY A 266 10.19 -13.31 -2.28
N SER A 267 9.50 -14.35 -1.80
CA SER A 267 9.40 -15.67 -2.44
C SER A 267 7.96 -16.18 -2.52
N ALA A 268 6.98 -15.29 -2.46
CA ALA A 268 5.56 -15.66 -2.45
C ALA A 268 5.13 -16.45 -3.70
N LEU A 269 5.83 -16.29 -4.81
CA LEU A 269 5.56 -16.99 -6.08
C LEU A 269 6.32 -18.30 -6.26
N ALA A 270 7.20 -18.69 -5.35
CA ALA A 270 8.12 -19.84 -5.53
C ALA A 270 7.40 -21.13 -5.95
N HIS A 271 6.18 -21.35 -5.44
CA HIS A 271 5.36 -22.52 -5.74
C HIS A 271 3.93 -22.15 -6.18
N ALA A 272 3.69 -20.89 -6.55
CA ALA A 272 2.36 -20.37 -6.82
C ALA A 272 1.95 -20.46 -8.31
N ILE A 273 2.92 -20.51 -9.23
CA ILE A 273 2.64 -20.53 -10.68
C ILE A 273 2.23 -21.96 -11.06
N VAL A 274 0.96 -22.11 -11.45
CA VAL A 274 0.36 -23.44 -11.79
C VAL A 274 0.37 -23.73 -13.28
N THR A 275 0.52 -22.72 -14.14
CA THR A 275 0.59 -22.92 -15.59
C THR A 275 1.90 -23.63 -15.96
N ASP A 276 1.81 -24.69 -16.77
CA ASP A 276 3.00 -25.34 -17.34
C ASP A 276 3.87 -24.30 -18.06
N ARG A 277 5.17 -24.27 -17.71
CA ARG A 277 6.13 -23.27 -18.21
C ARG A 277 6.21 -23.24 -19.75
N LYS A 278 6.00 -24.40 -20.41
CA LYS A 278 6.01 -24.54 -21.87
C LYS A 278 4.79 -23.89 -22.51
N MET A 279 3.68 -23.83 -21.79
CA MET A 279 2.41 -23.28 -22.25
C MET A 279 2.30 -21.77 -22.04
N ILE A 280 3.18 -21.15 -21.24
CA ILE A 280 3.14 -19.72 -20.97
C ILE A 280 3.55 -18.93 -22.23
N PRO A 281 2.66 -18.07 -22.77
CA PRO A 281 2.97 -17.27 -23.97
C PRO A 281 4.17 -16.34 -23.76
N ALA A 282 4.98 -16.14 -24.79
CA ALA A 282 6.13 -15.24 -24.76
C ALA A 282 5.73 -13.80 -24.37
N ALA A 283 4.56 -13.34 -24.82
CA ALA A 283 4.02 -12.03 -24.46
C ALA A 283 3.72 -11.91 -22.95
N ALA A 284 3.20 -12.97 -22.31
CA ALA A 284 2.96 -13.01 -20.87
C ALA A 284 4.29 -13.02 -20.10
N LYS A 285 5.27 -13.82 -20.54
CA LYS A 285 6.61 -13.85 -19.94
C LYS A 285 7.26 -12.45 -19.99
N LYS A 286 7.22 -11.78 -21.15
CA LYS A 286 7.76 -10.44 -21.33
C LYS A 286 7.04 -9.41 -20.46
N ARG A 287 5.71 -9.42 -20.44
CA ARG A 287 4.89 -8.50 -19.64
C ARG A 287 5.18 -8.60 -18.15
N LEU A 288 5.33 -9.82 -17.63
CA LEU A 288 5.51 -10.09 -16.21
C LEU A 288 6.96 -10.35 -15.80
N ALA A 289 7.94 -10.14 -16.70
CA ALA A 289 9.35 -10.41 -16.43
C ALA A 289 9.88 -9.85 -15.08
N PRO A 290 9.52 -8.62 -14.64
CA PRO A 290 9.96 -8.09 -13.34
C PRO A 290 9.43 -8.88 -12.13
N ILE A 291 8.33 -9.63 -12.30
CA ILE A 291 7.68 -10.42 -11.24
C ILE A 291 8.10 -11.88 -11.33
N VAL A 292 7.92 -12.51 -12.50
CA VAL A 292 8.07 -13.97 -12.65
C VAL A 292 9.41 -14.40 -13.27
N GLY A 293 10.23 -13.45 -13.73
CA GLY A 293 11.45 -13.77 -14.49
C GLY A 293 12.36 -14.77 -13.80
N LYS A 294 12.59 -14.61 -12.50
CA LYS A 294 13.44 -15.52 -11.70
C LYS A 294 12.90 -16.96 -11.58
N TYR A 295 11.62 -17.18 -11.91
CA TYR A 295 10.96 -18.49 -11.82
C TYR A 295 10.79 -19.17 -13.17
N LEU A 296 10.93 -18.43 -14.26
CA LEU A 296 10.68 -18.91 -15.63
C LEU A 296 11.98 -19.07 -16.48
N LEU A 297 13.14 -18.78 -15.88
CA LEU A 297 14.46 -18.99 -16.47
C LEU A 297 14.84 -20.48 -16.46
#